data_f00d4a8eead981874c848c84d61a5a59
#
_entry.id   f00d4a8eead981874c848c84d61a5a59
#
_cell.length_a   1.000
_cell.length_b   1.000
_cell.length_c   1.000
_cell.angle_alpha   90.00
_cell.angle_beta   90.00
_cell.angle_gamma   90.00
#
_symmetry.space_group_name_H-M   'P 1'
#
loop_
_entity.id
_entity.type
_entity.pdbx_description
1 polymer ?
#
loop_
_entity_poly.entity_id
_entity_poly.type
_entity_poly.pdbx_seq_one_letter_code
_entity_poly.pdbx_strand_id
1 'polypeptide(L)'
;MMTYYTGNITGDVPGNLPAPYYWWECGAMFGALIDYFYYTNDSTYNDVVTQGMLFQAGPDNDYMTPNQTKTEGNDDQGFWGMAAMAAAEQKFPDPPSGKPGWLALAQAVFNTQAARWDTQFCNGGLRWQIFTFNTGYDYKNSISNGCMFNLGARLALYTGNDTYAQWADKTFNWTQAVGMMDNNYHFYDGAHTTLNCSDINKLQWTYNPGVFLLGAATMYNYVRFIP
;
A
#
# COMPACT_ATOMS: atom_id res chain seq x y z
N MET A 1 -2.33 20.36 4.83
CA MET A 1 -1.65 19.13 5.31
C MET A 1 -0.46 19.45 6.21
N MET A 2 0.56 20.13 5.71
CA MET A 2 1.83 20.36 6.43
C MET A 2 1.73 21.12 7.76
N THR A 3 0.66 21.86 7.99
CA THR A 3 0.40 22.53 9.30
C THR A 3 0.18 21.53 10.46
N TYR A 4 -0.13 20.26 10.15
CA TYR A 4 -0.33 19.20 11.14
C TYR A 4 0.88 18.27 11.28
N TYR A 5 1.87 18.38 10.39
CA TYR A 5 3.06 17.53 10.42
C TYR A 5 4.16 18.16 11.26
N THR A 6 4.62 17.43 12.25
CA THR A 6 5.67 17.86 13.20
C THR A 6 6.95 17.00 13.10
N GLY A 7 6.94 15.93 12.32
CA GLY A 7 8.09 15.00 12.19
C GLY A 7 9.37 15.61 11.64
N ASN A 8 9.33 16.85 11.15
CA ASN A 8 10.49 17.64 10.76
C ASN A 8 11.01 18.57 11.87
N ILE A 9 10.40 18.53 13.06
CA ILE A 9 10.81 19.32 14.22
C ILE A 9 11.76 18.48 15.07
N THR A 10 12.81 19.09 15.61
CA THR A 10 13.79 18.41 16.49
C THR A 10 13.09 17.80 17.70
N GLY A 11 13.26 16.50 17.89
CA GLY A 11 12.65 15.72 18.98
C GLY A 11 11.42 14.91 18.57
N ASP A 12 10.81 15.19 17.42
CA ASP A 12 9.71 14.41 16.86
C ASP A 12 10.24 13.32 15.89
N VAL A 13 9.38 12.36 15.57
CA VAL A 13 9.73 11.21 14.74
C VAL A 13 9.41 11.51 13.27
N PRO A 14 10.41 11.54 12.37
CA PRO A 14 10.15 11.72 10.94
C PRO A 14 9.22 10.65 10.39
N GLY A 15 8.20 11.07 9.65
CA GLY A 15 7.21 10.15 9.09
C GLY A 15 6.04 9.82 10.01
N ASN A 16 5.93 10.46 11.19
CA ASN A 16 4.75 10.36 12.03
C ASN A 16 3.96 11.67 12.03
N LEU A 17 2.64 11.54 11.97
CA LEU A 17 1.72 12.61 12.32
C LEU A 17 1.41 12.54 13.83
N PRO A 18 1.14 13.68 14.49
CA PRO A 18 0.71 13.67 15.89
C PRO A 18 -0.69 13.05 16.03
N ALA A 19 -1.02 12.56 17.23
CA ALA A 19 -2.38 12.11 17.53
C ALA A 19 -3.41 13.23 17.18
N PRO A 20 -4.59 12.88 16.67
CA PRO A 20 -5.19 11.55 16.58
C PRO A 20 -4.90 10.76 15.29
N TYR A 21 -3.96 11.20 14.47
CA TYR A 21 -3.67 10.57 13.19
C TYR A 21 -2.88 9.28 13.35
N TYR A 22 -3.15 8.33 12.43
CA TYR A 22 -2.46 7.05 12.38
C TYR A 22 -1.23 7.09 11.48
N TRP A 23 -0.33 6.16 11.67
CA TRP A 23 0.94 6.07 10.94
C TRP A 23 0.76 5.95 9.41
N TRP A 24 -0.20 5.15 8.95
CA TRP A 24 -0.48 4.99 7.52
C TRP A 24 -0.94 6.29 6.85
N GLU A 25 -1.62 7.18 7.60
CA GLU A 25 -2.08 8.48 7.08
C GLU A 25 -0.89 9.37 6.71
N CYS A 26 0.25 9.23 7.39
CA CYS A 26 1.48 9.93 6.99
C CYS A 26 2.03 9.39 5.67
N GLY A 27 1.99 8.08 5.45
CA GLY A 27 2.31 7.47 4.16
C GLY A 27 1.42 8.00 3.03
N ALA A 28 0.11 8.06 3.25
CA ALA A 28 -0.84 8.64 2.30
C ALA A 28 -0.57 10.13 2.05
N MET A 29 -0.26 10.89 3.09
CA MET A 29 0.08 12.31 2.98
C MET A 29 1.33 12.53 2.13
N PHE A 30 2.36 11.69 2.30
CA PHE A 30 3.57 11.79 1.49
C PHE A 30 3.32 11.43 0.02
N GLY A 31 2.47 10.44 -0.25
CA GLY A 31 1.98 10.18 -1.61
C GLY A 31 1.35 11.42 -2.24
N ALA A 32 0.47 12.10 -1.50
CA ALA A 32 -0.16 13.33 -1.99
C ALA A 32 0.85 14.51 -2.16
N LEU A 33 1.92 14.57 -1.37
CA LEU A 33 2.98 15.58 -1.54
C LEU A 33 3.90 15.28 -2.74
N ILE A 34 4.09 14.00 -3.08
CA ILE A 34 4.76 13.57 -4.30
C ILE A 34 3.93 13.99 -5.53
N ASP A 35 2.61 13.75 -5.50
CA ASP A 35 1.67 14.23 -6.52
C ASP A 35 1.71 15.76 -6.64
N TYR A 36 1.72 16.47 -5.51
CA TYR A 36 1.82 17.92 -5.48
C TYR A 36 3.09 18.40 -6.21
N PHE A 37 4.26 17.83 -5.88
CA PHE A 37 5.50 18.14 -6.57
C PHE A 37 5.41 17.86 -8.08
N TYR A 38 4.87 16.70 -8.46
CA TYR A 38 4.75 16.30 -9.87
C TYR A 38 3.89 17.28 -10.68
N TYR A 39 2.75 17.72 -10.14
CA TYR A 39 1.82 18.58 -10.87
C TYR A 39 2.17 20.06 -10.81
N THR A 40 2.87 20.52 -9.77
CA THR A 40 3.17 21.95 -9.56
C THR A 40 4.63 22.30 -9.79
N ASN A 41 5.53 21.31 -9.80
CA ASN A 41 6.97 21.49 -9.78
C ASN A 41 7.49 22.29 -8.56
N ASP A 42 6.70 22.36 -7.48
CA ASP A 42 7.07 23.00 -6.22
C ASP A 42 7.77 21.99 -5.30
N SER A 43 9.07 22.16 -5.10
CA SER A 43 9.93 21.27 -4.30
C SER A 43 9.98 21.60 -2.81
N THR A 44 9.17 22.52 -2.32
CA THR A 44 9.21 23.03 -0.93
C THR A 44 9.19 21.90 0.12
N TYR A 45 8.50 20.81 -0.16
CA TYR A 45 8.33 19.70 0.79
C TYR A 45 9.17 18.46 0.49
N ASN A 46 9.97 18.45 -0.59
CA ASN A 46 10.66 17.25 -1.05
C ASN A 46 11.63 16.69 0.00
N ASP A 47 12.40 17.56 0.68
CA ASP A 47 13.35 17.11 1.72
C ASP A 47 12.63 16.47 2.91
N VAL A 48 11.49 17.01 3.31
CA VAL A 48 10.66 16.49 4.40
C VAL A 48 10.07 15.13 4.03
N VAL A 49 9.56 15.00 2.81
CA VAL A 49 9.03 13.73 2.27
C VAL A 49 10.15 12.68 2.24
N THR A 50 11.30 13.01 1.66
CA THR A 50 12.45 12.12 1.58
C THR A 50 12.91 11.67 2.96
N GLN A 51 13.06 12.61 3.91
CA GLN A 51 13.44 12.30 5.29
C GLN A 51 12.47 11.33 5.94
N GLY A 52 11.17 11.61 5.88
CA GLY A 52 10.14 10.80 6.53
C GLY A 52 10.03 9.41 5.92
N MET A 53 10.00 9.30 4.59
CA MET A 53 9.90 8.03 3.89
C MET A 53 11.10 7.12 4.15
N LEU A 54 12.32 7.67 4.17
CA LEU A 54 13.53 6.90 4.45
C LEU A 54 13.65 6.53 5.94
N PHE A 55 13.19 7.38 6.85
CA PHE A 55 13.19 7.07 8.28
C PHE A 55 12.25 5.90 8.61
N GLN A 56 11.08 5.85 7.96
CA GLN A 56 10.07 4.82 8.19
C GLN A 56 10.31 3.53 7.38
N ALA A 57 11.34 3.49 6.51
CA ALA A 57 11.59 2.32 5.64
C ALA A 57 11.84 1.00 6.41
N GLY A 58 12.29 1.08 7.67
CA GLY A 58 12.60 -0.10 8.48
C GLY A 58 13.93 -0.76 8.09
N PRO A 59 14.34 -1.79 8.84
CA PRO A 59 15.65 -2.45 8.63
C PRO A 59 15.74 -3.20 7.29
N ASP A 60 14.62 -3.73 6.81
CA ASP A 60 14.55 -4.50 5.56
C ASP A 60 14.04 -3.67 4.38
N ASN A 61 13.91 -2.35 4.55
CA ASN A 61 13.44 -1.40 3.54
C ASN A 61 12.05 -1.68 2.99
N ASP A 62 11.19 -2.27 3.79
CA ASP A 62 9.84 -2.72 3.42
C ASP A 62 8.74 -2.04 4.23
N TYR A 63 9.06 -0.97 4.94
CA TYR A 63 8.15 -0.25 5.84
C TYR A 63 7.62 -1.10 7.02
N MET A 64 8.38 -2.13 7.44
CA MET A 64 8.18 -2.80 8.73
C MET A 64 9.04 -2.09 9.77
N THR A 65 8.66 -0.89 10.16
CA THR A 65 9.45 -0.07 11.07
C THR A 65 9.30 -0.53 12.52
N PRO A 66 10.40 -0.63 13.32
CA PRO A 66 10.35 -1.19 14.68
C PRO A 66 9.33 -0.54 15.61
N ASN A 67 9.03 0.75 15.42
CA ASN A 67 8.08 1.49 16.25
C ASN A 67 6.61 1.16 15.93
N GLN A 68 6.31 0.60 14.77
CA GLN A 68 4.97 0.30 14.27
C GLN A 68 4.69 -1.20 14.10
N THR A 69 5.74 -2.01 13.95
CA THR A 69 5.67 -3.43 13.57
C THR A 69 4.60 -4.23 14.34
N LYS A 70 4.42 -3.98 15.65
CA LYS A 70 3.48 -4.74 16.49
C LYS A 70 2.00 -4.34 16.33
N THR A 71 1.72 -3.23 15.66
CA THR A 71 0.35 -2.71 15.46
C THR A 71 -0.02 -2.58 14.00
N GLU A 72 0.92 -2.89 13.12
CA GLU A 72 0.87 -2.65 11.68
C GLU A 72 0.02 -3.69 10.96
N GLY A 73 -0.89 -3.19 10.13
CA GLY A 73 -1.64 -3.98 9.15
C GLY A 73 -0.95 -4.02 7.79
N ASN A 74 -1.37 -4.98 6.95
CA ASN A 74 -0.91 -5.05 5.57
C ASN A 74 -1.33 -3.82 4.74
N ASP A 75 -2.46 -3.21 5.07
CA ASP A 75 -2.91 -1.94 4.49
C ASP A 75 -2.03 -0.77 4.92
N ASP A 76 -1.68 -0.66 6.21
CA ASP A 76 -0.79 0.37 6.71
C ASP A 76 0.54 0.36 5.94
N GLN A 77 1.19 -0.79 5.86
CA GLN A 77 2.41 -1.00 5.06
C GLN A 77 2.18 -0.69 3.58
N GLY A 78 1.02 -1.09 3.05
CA GLY A 78 0.63 -0.88 1.66
C GLY A 78 0.58 0.59 1.26
N PHE A 79 0.05 1.48 2.12
CA PHE A 79 0.01 2.92 1.85
C PHE A 79 1.42 3.51 1.69
N TRP A 80 2.38 3.11 2.52
CA TRP A 80 3.78 3.53 2.36
C TRP A 80 4.40 2.97 1.07
N GLY A 81 4.11 1.71 0.74
CA GLY A 81 4.53 1.11 -0.52
C GLY A 81 3.98 1.84 -1.75
N MET A 82 2.70 2.24 -1.71
CA MET A 82 2.07 3.01 -2.78
C MET A 82 2.67 4.42 -2.92
N ALA A 83 3.06 5.07 -1.81
CA ALA A 83 3.77 6.34 -1.85
C ALA A 83 5.17 6.20 -2.47
N ALA A 84 5.91 5.15 -2.11
CA ALA A 84 7.20 4.85 -2.71
C ALA A 84 7.08 4.55 -4.22
N MET A 85 6.01 3.85 -4.62
CA MET A 85 5.74 3.59 -6.03
C MET A 85 5.41 4.89 -6.79
N ALA A 86 4.62 5.80 -6.21
CA ALA A 86 4.35 7.11 -6.78
C ALA A 86 5.65 7.91 -6.99
N ALA A 87 6.56 7.89 -6.01
CA ALA A 87 7.86 8.55 -6.13
C ALA A 87 8.69 8.01 -7.30
N ALA A 88 8.68 6.68 -7.51
CA ALA A 88 9.37 6.06 -8.64
C ALA A 88 8.75 6.46 -9.99
N GLU A 89 7.43 6.37 -10.11
CA GLU A 89 6.69 6.66 -11.35
C GLU A 89 6.79 8.12 -11.77
N GLN A 90 6.70 9.03 -10.80
CA GLN A 90 6.68 10.48 -11.04
C GLN A 90 8.06 11.11 -11.03
N LYS A 91 9.12 10.29 -10.97
CA LYS A 91 10.52 10.77 -10.96
C LYS A 91 10.77 11.79 -9.84
N PHE A 92 10.23 11.51 -8.66
CA PHE A 92 10.55 12.27 -7.46
C PHE A 92 12.08 12.21 -7.23
N PRO A 93 12.72 13.27 -6.71
CA PRO A 93 14.17 13.28 -6.53
C PRO A 93 14.68 12.01 -5.83
N ASP A 94 15.76 11.43 -6.37
CA ASP A 94 16.33 10.21 -5.84
C ASP A 94 16.79 10.39 -4.39
N PRO A 95 16.68 9.34 -3.56
CA PRO A 95 17.26 9.35 -2.22
C PRO A 95 18.77 9.60 -2.24
N PRO A 96 19.34 10.11 -1.12
CA PRO A 96 20.78 10.28 -0.99
C PRO A 96 21.54 8.97 -1.26
N SER A 97 22.79 9.10 -1.75
CA SER A 97 23.66 7.95 -2.03
C SER A 97 23.74 6.99 -0.82
N GLY A 98 23.65 5.70 -1.09
CA GLY A 98 23.65 4.65 -0.07
C GLY A 98 22.30 4.38 0.61
N LYS A 99 21.25 5.07 0.21
CA LYS A 99 19.88 4.78 0.62
C LYS A 99 19.14 3.98 -0.46
N PRO A 100 18.10 3.20 -0.09
CA PRO A 100 17.30 2.47 -1.08
C PRO A 100 16.56 3.44 -2.01
N GLY A 101 16.50 3.13 -3.30
CA GLY A 101 15.69 3.88 -4.25
C GLY A 101 14.20 3.61 -4.06
N TRP A 102 13.36 4.52 -4.54
CA TRP A 102 11.91 4.45 -4.37
C TRP A 102 11.28 3.17 -4.92
N LEU A 103 11.74 2.73 -6.09
CA LEU A 103 11.29 1.47 -6.68
C LEU A 103 11.64 0.26 -5.79
N ALA A 104 12.85 0.23 -5.22
CA ALA A 104 13.28 -0.87 -4.34
C ALA A 104 12.41 -0.96 -3.08
N LEU A 105 12.01 0.18 -2.50
CA LEU A 105 11.08 0.23 -1.36
C LEU A 105 9.70 -0.33 -1.73
N ALA A 106 9.13 0.08 -2.87
CA ALA A 106 7.85 -0.43 -3.35
C ALA A 106 7.90 -1.96 -3.61
N GLN A 107 8.99 -2.44 -4.22
CA GLN A 107 9.21 -3.87 -4.47
C GLN A 107 9.37 -4.67 -3.17
N ALA A 108 10.04 -4.13 -2.16
CA ALA A 108 10.20 -4.78 -0.87
C ALA A 108 8.84 -4.96 -0.16
N VAL A 109 8.00 -3.93 -0.15
CA VAL A 109 6.62 -4.03 0.37
C VAL A 109 5.83 -5.09 -0.38
N PHE A 110 5.84 -5.06 -1.71
CA PHE A 110 5.13 -6.06 -2.51
C PHE A 110 5.62 -7.48 -2.19
N ASN A 111 6.93 -7.70 -2.12
CA ASN A 111 7.51 -9.02 -1.86
C ASN A 111 7.12 -9.57 -0.48
N THR A 112 7.14 -8.71 0.55
CA THR A 112 6.73 -9.14 1.90
C THR A 112 5.24 -9.42 1.98
N GLN A 113 4.40 -8.65 1.29
CA GLN A 113 2.96 -8.94 1.17
C GLN A 113 2.71 -10.25 0.39
N ALA A 114 3.39 -10.46 -0.73
CA ALA A 114 3.27 -11.71 -1.49
C ALA A 114 3.66 -12.94 -0.65
N ALA A 115 4.68 -12.83 0.20
CA ALA A 115 5.09 -13.90 1.13
C ALA A 115 4.05 -14.18 2.22
N ARG A 116 3.19 -13.19 2.57
CA ARG A 116 2.11 -13.33 3.54
C ARG A 116 0.76 -13.75 2.93
N TRP A 117 0.71 -14.05 1.62
CA TRP A 117 -0.50 -14.54 0.97
C TRP A 117 -0.99 -15.84 1.62
N ASP A 118 -2.15 -15.80 2.28
CA ASP A 118 -2.66 -16.89 3.09
C ASP A 118 -3.68 -17.74 2.32
N THR A 119 -3.24 -18.92 1.87
CA THR A 119 -4.10 -19.91 1.18
C THR A 119 -4.83 -20.85 2.15
N GLN A 120 -4.51 -20.81 3.43
CA GLN A 120 -5.10 -21.72 4.43
C GLN A 120 -6.58 -21.43 4.67
N PHE A 121 -6.96 -20.15 4.56
CA PHE A 121 -8.34 -19.69 4.72
C PHE A 121 -8.77 -18.88 3.50
N CYS A 122 -10.05 -18.97 3.16
CA CYS A 122 -10.68 -18.19 2.08
C CYS A 122 -9.98 -18.38 0.71
N ASN A 123 -9.26 -19.48 0.51
CA ASN A 123 -8.51 -19.80 -0.72
C ASN A 123 -7.52 -18.73 -1.19
N GLY A 124 -7.01 -17.88 -0.30
CA GLY A 124 -6.06 -16.82 -0.64
C GLY A 124 -6.32 -15.54 0.13
N GLY A 125 -5.61 -14.49 -0.27
CA GLY A 125 -5.76 -13.13 0.26
C GLY A 125 -4.88 -12.81 1.44
N LEU A 126 -4.62 -11.52 1.61
CA LEU A 126 -3.93 -10.98 2.77
C LEU A 126 -4.90 -10.82 3.95
N ARG A 127 -4.40 -11.07 5.14
CA ARG A 127 -5.09 -10.68 6.38
C ARG A 127 -4.98 -9.17 6.57
N TRP A 128 -5.89 -8.58 7.33
CA TRP A 128 -5.76 -7.18 7.73
C TRP A 128 -4.51 -6.99 8.59
N GLN A 129 -4.45 -7.65 9.75
CA GLN A 129 -3.31 -7.54 10.66
C GLN A 129 -2.21 -8.55 10.31
N ILE A 130 -0.94 -8.15 10.52
CA ILE A 130 0.24 -8.96 10.21
C ILE A 130 0.51 -9.98 11.33
N PHE A 131 0.28 -9.60 12.59
CA PHE A 131 0.64 -10.40 13.75
C PHE A 131 -0.56 -11.07 14.40
N THR A 132 -0.38 -12.33 14.82
CA THR A 132 -1.43 -13.20 15.37
C THR A 132 -2.05 -12.69 16.66
N PHE A 133 -1.34 -11.85 17.41
CA PHE A 133 -1.81 -11.28 18.67
C PHE A 133 -2.64 -10.01 18.50
N ASN A 134 -2.76 -9.49 17.28
CA ASN A 134 -3.54 -8.28 17.01
C ASN A 134 -5.02 -8.63 16.74
N THR A 135 -5.92 -7.85 17.32
CA THR A 135 -7.33 -7.88 16.94
C THR A 135 -7.48 -7.58 15.46
N GLY A 136 -8.17 -8.45 14.73
CA GLY A 136 -8.31 -8.37 13.27
C GLY A 136 -7.31 -9.23 12.49
N TYR A 137 -6.45 -10.02 13.16
CA TYR A 137 -5.64 -11.02 12.47
C TYR A 137 -6.49 -12.09 11.77
N ASP A 138 -7.66 -12.41 12.30
CA ASP A 138 -8.63 -13.33 11.71
C ASP A 138 -9.52 -12.68 10.63
N TYR A 139 -9.18 -11.50 10.16
CA TYR A 139 -9.95 -10.74 9.19
C TYR A 139 -9.15 -10.49 7.91
N LYS A 140 -9.76 -10.73 6.74
CA LYS A 140 -9.24 -10.33 5.44
C LYS A 140 -10.07 -9.18 4.90
N ASN A 141 -9.43 -8.09 4.47
CA ASN A 141 -10.12 -6.88 4.07
C ASN A 141 -9.76 -6.44 2.64
N SER A 142 -10.65 -5.66 2.04
CA SER A 142 -10.46 -5.17 0.68
C SER A 142 -9.27 -4.23 0.57
N ILE A 143 -9.00 -3.40 1.58
CA ILE A 143 -7.92 -2.41 1.47
C ILE A 143 -6.53 -3.07 1.47
N SER A 144 -6.24 -4.05 2.33
CA SER A 144 -4.95 -4.76 2.31
C SER A 144 -4.70 -5.43 0.97
N ASN A 145 -5.73 -6.10 0.45
CA ASN A 145 -5.66 -6.77 -0.85
C ASN A 145 -5.65 -5.77 -2.02
N GLY A 146 -6.36 -4.66 -1.89
CA GLY A 146 -6.33 -3.57 -2.86
C GLY A 146 -4.96 -2.90 -2.97
N CYS A 147 -4.27 -2.66 -1.86
CA CYS A 147 -2.89 -2.15 -1.86
C CYS A 147 -1.94 -3.12 -2.58
N MET A 148 -2.03 -4.42 -2.31
CA MET A 148 -1.23 -5.44 -3.00
C MET A 148 -1.54 -5.49 -4.50
N PHE A 149 -2.82 -5.45 -4.89
CA PHE A 149 -3.25 -5.37 -6.28
C PHE A 149 -2.69 -4.13 -6.97
N ASN A 150 -2.85 -2.96 -6.35
CA ASN A 150 -2.38 -1.67 -6.86
C ASN A 150 -0.87 -1.68 -7.08
N LEU A 151 -0.09 -2.12 -6.08
CA LEU A 151 1.36 -2.23 -6.20
C LEU A 151 1.77 -3.22 -7.29
N GLY A 152 1.15 -4.39 -7.36
CA GLY A 152 1.41 -5.39 -8.40
C GLY A 152 1.18 -4.82 -9.79
N ALA A 153 0.04 -4.17 -10.01
CA ALA A 153 -0.30 -3.55 -11.29
C ALA A 153 0.72 -2.47 -11.72
N ARG A 154 1.05 -1.57 -10.80
CA ARG A 154 1.98 -0.46 -11.06
C ARG A 154 3.42 -0.95 -11.26
N LEU A 155 3.86 -1.92 -10.46
CA LEU A 155 5.17 -2.57 -10.65
C LEU A 155 5.25 -3.31 -12.00
N ALA A 156 4.19 -4.00 -12.42
CA ALA A 156 4.13 -4.65 -13.73
C ALA A 156 4.34 -3.64 -14.86
N LEU A 157 3.55 -2.56 -14.86
CA LEU A 157 3.63 -1.53 -15.91
C LEU A 157 5.00 -0.83 -15.91
N TYR A 158 5.53 -0.52 -14.72
CA TYR A 158 6.78 0.24 -14.60
C TYR A 158 8.01 -0.60 -14.96
N THR A 159 8.02 -1.90 -14.60
CA THR A 159 9.18 -2.77 -14.79
C THR A 159 9.10 -3.68 -16.02
N GLY A 160 7.90 -3.87 -16.58
CA GLY A 160 7.66 -4.85 -17.64
C GLY A 160 7.72 -6.30 -17.14
N ASN A 161 7.67 -6.56 -15.84
CA ASN A 161 7.78 -7.91 -15.28
C ASN A 161 6.40 -8.54 -15.07
N ASP A 162 6.10 -9.57 -15.87
CA ASP A 162 4.83 -10.31 -15.86
C ASP A 162 4.49 -10.95 -14.52
N THR A 163 5.48 -11.24 -13.67
CA THR A 163 5.21 -11.79 -12.34
C THR A 163 4.34 -10.88 -11.49
N TYR A 164 4.56 -9.57 -11.58
CA TYR A 164 3.73 -8.60 -10.87
C TYR A 164 2.30 -8.54 -11.43
N ALA A 165 2.15 -8.64 -12.76
CA ALA A 165 0.84 -8.68 -13.41
C ALA A 165 0.05 -9.94 -13.00
N GLN A 166 0.70 -11.10 -12.97
CA GLN A 166 0.08 -12.34 -12.51
C GLN A 166 -0.42 -12.25 -11.06
N TRP A 167 0.34 -11.60 -10.18
CA TRP A 167 -0.08 -11.34 -8.81
C TRP A 167 -1.24 -10.35 -8.73
N ALA A 168 -1.23 -9.31 -9.56
CA ALA A 168 -2.35 -8.37 -9.66
C ALA A 168 -3.62 -9.10 -10.10
N ASP A 169 -3.57 -9.86 -11.17
CA ASP A 169 -4.71 -10.66 -11.64
C ASP A 169 -5.20 -11.66 -10.58
N LYS A 170 -4.27 -12.36 -9.92
CA LYS A 170 -4.59 -13.30 -8.84
C LYS A 170 -5.34 -12.61 -7.70
N THR A 171 -4.88 -11.44 -7.28
CA THR A 171 -5.48 -10.70 -6.17
C THR A 171 -6.85 -10.15 -6.55
N PHE A 172 -7.00 -9.59 -7.74
CA PHE A 172 -8.27 -9.09 -8.25
C PHE A 172 -9.32 -10.21 -8.38
N ASN A 173 -8.94 -11.31 -9.03
CA ASN A 173 -9.82 -12.46 -9.21
C ASN A 173 -10.21 -13.10 -7.86
N TRP A 174 -9.30 -13.17 -6.91
CA TRP A 174 -9.60 -13.65 -5.57
C TRP A 174 -10.61 -12.73 -4.87
N THR A 175 -10.46 -11.40 -4.94
CA THR A 175 -11.38 -10.43 -4.33
C THR A 175 -12.81 -10.60 -4.85
N GLN A 176 -12.97 -10.86 -6.14
CA GLN A 176 -14.26 -11.16 -6.75
C GLN A 176 -14.78 -12.54 -6.32
N ALA A 177 -13.94 -13.57 -6.40
CA ALA A 177 -14.34 -14.95 -6.10
C ALA A 177 -14.78 -15.14 -4.65
N VAL A 178 -14.17 -14.43 -3.70
CA VAL A 178 -14.56 -14.49 -2.28
C VAL A 178 -15.80 -13.64 -1.97
N GLY A 179 -16.24 -12.79 -2.89
CA GLY A 179 -17.42 -11.95 -2.77
C GLY A 179 -17.20 -10.57 -2.13
N MET A 180 -15.94 -10.16 -1.94
CA MET A 180 -15.60 -8.80 -1.49
C MET A 180 -15.80 -7.76 -2.57
N MET A 181 -15.86 -8.17 -3.84
CA MET A 181 -16.31 -7.35 -4.97
C MET A 181 -17.47 -8.05 -5.67
N ASP A 182 -18.57 -7.33 -5.90
CA ASP A 182 -19.71 -7.87 -6.65
C ASP A 182 -19.61 -7.57 -8.16
N ASN A 183 -20.59 -8.08 -8.94
CA ASN A 183 -20.62 -7.88 -10.38
C ASN A 183 -20.93 -6.43 -10.83
N ASN A 184 -21.29 -5.56 -9.91
CA ASN A 184 -21.50 -4.13 -10.13
C ASN A 184 -20.28 -3.30 -9.67
N TYR A 185 -19.18 -3.98 -9.29
CA TYR A 185 -17.95 -3.37 -8.78
C TYR A 185 -18.14 -2.60 -7.46
N HIS A 186 -19.08 -3.02 -6.62
CA HIS A 186 -19.12 -2.58 -5.24
C HIS A 186 -18.04 -3.34 -4.45
N PHE A 187 -17.20 -2.61 -3.73
CA PHE A 187 -16.18 -3.17 -2.87
C PHE A 187 -16.65 -3.13 -1.41
N TYR A 188 -16.75 -4.29 -0.81
CA TYR A 188 -17.14 -4.49 0.58
C TYR A 188 -15.92 -4.52 1.48
N ASP A 189 -16.11 -4.26 2.78
CA ASP A 189 -15.02 -4.09 3.74
C ASP A 189 -14.13 -5.33 3.86
N GLY A 190 -14.71 -6.49 4.17
CA GLY A 190 -13.94 -7.73 4.36
C GLY A 190 -14.75 -8.86 4.96
N ALA A 191 -14.07 -9.91 5.45
CA ALA A 191 -14.69 -11.08 6.07
C ALA A 191 -13.74 -11.78 7.05
N HIS A 192 -14.32 -12.48 8.02
CA HIS A 192 -13.59 -13.28 8.99
C HIS A 192 -13.13 -14.63 8.41
N THR A 193 -11.87 -14.99 8.68
CA THR A 193 -11.29 -16.29 8.28
C THR A 193 -11.92 -17.46 9.05
N THR A 194 -12.41 -17.24 10.26
CA THR A 194 -13.09 -18.24 11.09
C THR A 194 -14.34 -18.82 10.42
N LEU A 195 -14.99 -18.05 9.54
CA LEU A 195 -16.11 -18.49 8.71
C LEU A 195 -15.69 -18.75 7.26
N ASN A 196 -14.40 -18.90 7.00
CA ASN A 196 -13.83 -19.07 5.68
C ASN A 196 -14.33 -18.01 4.66
N CYS A 197 -14.46 -16.77 5.12
CA CYS A 197 -14.96 -15.61 4.39
C CYS A 197 -16.40 -15.75 3.83
N SER A 198 -17.23 -16.63 4.37
CA SER A 198 -18.62 -16.81 3.88
C SER A 198 -19.59 -15.71 4.33
N ASP A 199 -19.22 -14.90 5.33
CA ASP A 199 -20.01 -13.79 5.85
C ASP A 199 -19.30 -12.45 5.56
N ILE A 200 -19.67 -11.85 4.44
CA ILE A 200 -19.04 -10.60 3.98
C ILE A 200 -19.63 -9.40 4.72
N ASN A 201 -18.77 -8.63 5.39
CA ASN A 201 -19.11 -7.31 5.89
C ASN A 201 -19.31 -6.33 4.73
N LYS A 202 -20.56 -5.98 4.45
CA LYS A 202 -20.94 -5.17 3.29
C LYS A 202 -20.81 -3.66 3.48
N LEU A 203 -20.10 -3.21 4.50
CA LEU A 203 -19.72 -1.79 4.60
C LEU A 203 -18.89 -1.40 3.38
N GLN A 204 -19.10 -0.19 2.90
CA GLN A 204 -18.39 0.36 1.75
C GLN A 204 -17.65 1.63 2.17
N TRP A 205 -16.37 1.69 1.81
CA TRP A 205 -15.49 2.82 2.06
C TRP A 205 -14.93 3.31 0.74
N THR A 206 -14.90 4.61 0.52
CA THR A 206 -14.46 5.20 -0.76
C THR A 206 -13.03 4.86 -1.14
N TYR A 207 -12.16 4.60 -0.18
CA TYR A 207 -10.76 4.23 -0.45
C TYR A 207 -10.64 2.85 -1.12
N ASN A 208 -11.52 1.88 -0.80
CA ASN A 208 -11.46 0.56 -1.41
C ASN A 208 -11.60 0.62 -2.95
N PRO A 209 -12.71 1.13 -3.53
CA PRO A 209 -12.80 1.25 -4.97
C PRO A 209 -11.74 2.18 -5.56
N GLY A 210 -11.31 3.23 -4.84
CA GLY A 210 -10.27 4.14 -5.32
C GLY A 210 -8.93 3.43 -5.57
N VAL A 211 -8.47 2.60 -4.63
CA VAL A 211 -7.22 1.84 -4.75
C VAL A 211 -7.32 0.79 -5.86
N PHE A 212 -8.45 0.07 -5.95
CA PHE A 212 -8.69 -0.90 -7.01
C PHE A 212 -8.84 -0.25 -8.39
N LEU A 213 -9.49 0.91 -8.49
CA LEU A 213 -9.64 1.65 -9.75
C LEU A 213 -8.29 2.04 -10.36
N LEU A 214 -7.36 2.56 -9.53
CA LEU A 214 -6.03 2.90 -10.01
C LEU A 214 -5.28 1.65 -10.50
N GLY A 215 -5.33 0.55 -9.74
CA GLY A 215 -4.72 -0.72 -10.15
C GLY A 215 -5.32 -1.26 -11.45
N ALA A 216 -6.64 -1.23 -11.61
CA ALA A 216 -7.32 -1.70 -12.82
C ALA A 216 -6.99 -0.85 -14.05
N ALA A 217 -6.95 0.48 -13.90
CA ALA A 217 -6.55 1.39 -14.97
C ALA A 217 -5.08 1.15 -15.39
N THR A 218 -4.22 0.84 -14.43
CA THR A 218 -2.82 0.50 -14.66
C THR A 218 -2.68 -0.84 -15.40
N MET A 219 -3.42 -1.88 -14.98
CA MET A 219 -3.43 -3.18 -15.69
C MET A 219 -3.99 -3.04 -17.11
N TYR A 220 -5.00 -2.22 -17.31
CA TYR A 220 -5.50 -1.94 -18.66
C TYR A 220 -4.41 -1.35 -19.57
N ASN A 221 -3.60 -0.43 -19.05
CA ASN A 221 -2.47 0.12 -19.79
C ASN A 221 -1.37 -0.93 -20.01
N TYR A 222 -1.07 -1.75 -18.98
CA TYR A 222 -0.09 -2.83 -19.09
C TYR A 222 -0.41 -3.77 -20.26
N VAL A 223 -1.64 -4.27 -20.36
CA VAL A 223 -2.06 -5.19 -21.42
C VAL A 223 -2.04 -4.55 -22.81
N ARG A 224 -2.20 -3.21 -22.90
CA ARG A 224 -2.20 -2.50 -24.20
C ARG A 224 -0.80 -2.15 -24.70
N PHE A 225 0.17 -1.98 -23.83
CA PHE A 225 1.50 -1.46 -24.18
C PHE A 225 2.61 -2.51 -24.11
N ILE A 226 2.35 -3.66 -23.51
CA ILE A 226 3.27 -4.80 -23.49
C ILE A 226 2.64 -5.91 -24.34
N PRO A 227 3.18 -6.20 -25.55
CA PRO A 227 2.63 -7.19 -26.48
C PRO A 227 2.80 -8.64 -26.00
#